data_5bbc07849843d1ce8648b65e19861fd3
#
_entry.id   5bbc07849843d1ce8648b65e19861fd3
#
_cell.length_a   1.000
_cell.length_b   1.000
_cell.length_c   1.000
_cell.angle_alpha   90.00
_cell.angle_beta   90.00
_cell.angle_gamma   90.00
#
_symmetry.space_group_name_H-M   'P 1'
#
loop_
_entity.id
_entity.type
_entity.pdbx_description
1 polymer ?
#
loop_
_entity_poly.entity_id
_entity_poly.type
_entity_poly.pdbx_seq_one_letter_code
_entity_poly.pdbx_strand_id
1 'polypeptide(L)'
;MKFDKDLFFALHPNFFEKDYVKNMDSDEVFEEMILELKDFFENDVEIPIPKGITFGFWNKSVKDPDLQKAIKDVEEDWLEFFNEDSEEKVFCAFDGNKIASFCALGPFGTYKGLKIAGPGCVGTVPEYRRKGIGLKMVQKATQILKEQGYDISYIHWTTFVKWYGRLGYKTIVRWNKEGIVEN
;
A
#
# COMPACT_ATOMS: atom_id res chain seq x y z
N MET A 1 9.70 -20.52 1.65
CA MET A 1 10.45 -19.67 2.62
C MET A 1 9.44 -19.17 3.64
N LYS A 2 9.78 -19.08 4.93
CA LYS A 2 8.91 -18.47 5.94
C LYS A 2 9.20 -16.97 5.97
N PHE A 3 8.18 -16.15 5.86
CA PHE A 3 8.25 -14.72 6.04
C PHE A 3 7.72 -14.37 7.43
N ASP A 4 8.49 -13.62 8.19
CA ASP A 4 8.21 -13.25 9.57
C ASP A 4 8.90 -11.92 9.95
N LYS A 5 9.10 -11.69 11.25
CA LYS A 5 9.76 -10.48 11.77
C LYS A 5 11.16 -10.22 11.19
N ASP A 6 11.87 -11.23 10.69
CA ASP A 6 13.20 -11.04 10.11
C ASP A 6 13.11 -10.26 8.79
N LEU A 7 12.06 -10.52 7.99
CA LEU A 7 11.77 -9.69 6.81
C LEU A 7 11.46 -8.24 7.21
N PHE A 8 10.59 -8.06 8.19
CA PHE A 8 10.22 -6.73 8.67
C PHE A 8 11.44 -5.92 9.11
N PHE A 9 12.32 -6.48 9.96
CA PHE A 9 13.51 -5.78 10.42
C PHE A 9 14.56 -5.56 9.33
N ALA A 10 14.60 -6.42 8.31
CA ALA A 10 15.47 -6.22 7.15
C ALA A 10 15.03 -5.02 6.30
N LEU A 11 13.73 -4.83 6.14
CA LEU A 11 13.15 -3.69 5.39
C LEU A 11 13.10 -2.40 6.23
N HIS A 12 12.94 -2.54 7.55
CA HIS A 12 12.77 -1.42 8.47
C HIS A 12 13.77 -1.51 9.64
N PRO A 13 15.09 -1.30 9.40
CA PRO A 13 16.09 -1.37 10.46
C PRO A 13 15.82 -0.30 11.54
N ASN A 14 16.00 -0.69 12.80
CA ASN A 14 15.78 0.16 13.97
C ASN A 14 14.38 0.81 14.02
N PHE A 15 13.37 0.11 13.53
CA PHE A 15 12.02 0.66 13.40
C PHE A 15 11.46 1.21 14.70
N PHE A 16 11.54 0.45 15.80
CA PHE A 16 11.05 0.85 17.11
C PHE A 16 11.91 1.91 17.82
N GLU A 17 13.06 2.23 17.26
CA GLU A 17 13.94 3.31 17.77
C GLU A 17 13.61 4.67 17.15
N LYS A 18 12.80 4.71 16.09
CA LYS A 18 12.43 5.93 15.39
C LYS A 18 11.48 6.77 16.22
N ASP A 19 11.71 8.08 16.25
CA ASP A 19 10.95 9.01 17.09
C ASP A 19 9.47 9.01 16.78
N TYR A 20 9.08 8.89 15.50
CA TYR A 20 7.68 8.86 15.11
C TYR A 20 6.96 7.57 15.56
N VAL A 21 7.68 6.47 15.81
CA VAL A 21 7.13 5.23 16.38
C VAL A 21 7.01 5.36 17.90
N LYS A 22 8.09 5.82 18.57
CA LYS A 22 8.11 6.00 20.03
C LYS A 22 7.07 6.98 20.55
N ASN A 23 6.80 8.03 19.77
CA ASN A 23 5.90 9.11 20.14
C ASN A 23 4.47 8.92 19.58
N MET A 24 4.15 7.74 19.03
CA MET A 24 2.78 7.45 18.58
C MET A 24 1.78 7.61 19.73
N ASP A 25 0.74 8.40 19.49
CA ASP A 25 -0.40 8.54 20.40
C ASP A 25 -1.49 7.50 20.04
N SER A 26 -1.08 6.25 19.95
CA SER A 26 -1.99 5.15 19.64
C SER A 26 -1.52 3.87 20.31
N ASP A 27 -2.46 3.14 20.89
CA ASP A 27 -2.25 1.77 21.39
C ASP A 27 -2.75 0.73 20.38
N GLU A 28 -3.05 1.13 19.14
CA GLU A 28 -3.48 0.22 18.09
C GLU A 28 -2.40 -0.80 17.75
N VAL A 29 -2.85 -1.99 17.38
CA VAL A 29 -1.99 -3.03 16.82
C VAL A 29 -2.02 -2.91 15.30
N PHE A 30 -0.86 -2.70 14.73
CA PHE A 30 -0.65 -2.67 13.28
C PHE A 30 -0.11 -3.99 12.78
N GLU A 31 -0.30 -4.24 11.50
CA GLU A 31 0.14 -5.47 10.87
C GLU A 31 0.97 -5.18 9.62
N GLU A 32 1.95 -6.06 9.43
CA GLU A 32 2.72 -6.16 8.19
C GLU A 32 2.20 -7.34 7.40
N MET A 33 1.89 -7.12 6.14
CA MET A 33 1.31 -8.17 5.31
C MET A 33 2.10 -8.36 4.03
N ILE A 34 2.12 -9.61 3.54
CA ILE A 34 2.75 -9.95 2.25
C ILE A 34 1.80 -10.74 1.35
N LEU A 35 2.12 -10.69 0.07
CA LEU A 35 1.58 -11.58 -0.95
C LEU A 35 2.72 -12.06 -1.86
N GLU A 36 2.92 -13.37 -1.98
CA GLU A 36 3.85 -13.96 -2.94
C GLU A 36 3.29 -13.82 -4.35
N LEU A 37 3.93 -12.98 -5.20
CA LEU A 37 3.39 -12.59 -6.49
C LEU A 37 3.35 -13.73 -7.52
N LYS A 38 4.18 -14.78 -7.34
CA LYS A 38 4.13 -15.98 -8.19
C LYS A 38 2.75 -16.65 -8.19
N ASP A 39 2.07 -16.60 -7.04
CA ASP A 39 0.78 -17.26 -6.81
C ASP A 39 -0.41 -16.30 -6.99
N PHE A 40 -0.16 -15.04 -7.35
CA PHE A 40 -1.20 -14.04 -7.54
C PHE A 40 -1.66 -13.99 -9.00
N PHE A 41 -2.99 -14.01 -9.21
CA PHE A 41 -3.61 -13.76 -10.51
C PHE A 41 -4.76 -12.77 -10.33
N GLU A 42 -4.75 -11.68 -11.09
CA GLU A 42 -5.76 -10.60 -10.97
C GLU A 42 -7.19 -11.13 -11.09
N ASN A 43 -7.40 -12.13 -11.95
CA ASN A 43 -8.74 -12.66 -12.23
C ASN A 43 -9.26 -13.65 -11.19
N ASP A 44 -8.47 -14.05 -10.20
CA ASP A 44 -8.91 -14.99 -9.16
C ASP A 44 -9.95 -14.39 -8.20
N VAL A 45 -9.97 -13.05 -8.12
CA VAL A 45 -10.93 -12.33 -7.26
C VAL A 45 -11.67 -11.29 -8.09
N GLU A 46 -12.96 -11.49 -8.30
CA GLU A 46 -13.81 -10.49 -8.93
C GLU A 46 -14.16 -9.38 -7.93
N ILE A 47 -13.88 -8.14 -8.32
CA ILE A 47 -14.20 -6.94 -7.54
C ILE A 47 -15.08 -6.05 -8.39
N PRO A 48 -16.39 -6.00 -8.13
CA PRO A 48 -17.30 -5.13 -8.85
C PRO A 48 -17.01 -3.67 -8.51
N ILE A 49 -16.96 -2.83 -9.56
CA ILE A 49 -16.76 -1.38 -9.47
C ILE A 49 -17.76 -0.66 -10.37
N PRO A 50 -18.03 0.63 -10.14
CA PRO A 50 -18.87 1.45 -11.02
C PRO A 50 -18.31 1.50 -12.45
N LYS A 51 -19.21 1.61 -13.44
CA LYS A 51 -18.82 1.82 -14.84
C LYS A 51 -18.11 3.16 -14.99
N GLY A 52 -17.13 3.21 -15.91
CA GLY A 52 -16.39 4.43 -16.23
C GLY A 52 -15.13 4.66 -15.38
N ILE A 53 -14.90 3.87 -14.32
CA ILE A 53 -13.64 3.92 -13.58
C ILE A 53 -12.51 3.34 -14.43
N THR A 54 -11.43 4.12 -14.57
CA THR A 54 -10.20 3.72 -15.26
C THR A 54 -9.02 3.72 -14.29
N PHE A 55 -7.93 3.05 -14.66
CA PHE A 55 -6.74 2.93 -13.82
C PHE A 55 -5.50 3.29 -14.61
N GLY A 56 -4.55 3.96 -13.96
CA GLY A 56 -3.29 4.34 -14.58
C GLY A 56 -2.36 5.07 -13.63
N PHE A 57 -1.12 5.25 -14.07
CA PHE A 57 -0.18 6.08 -13.34
C PHE A 57 -0.52 7.57 -13.50
N TRP A 58 -0.33 8.30 -12.40
CA TRP A 58 -0.38 9.76 -12.43
C TRP A 58 0.78 10.27 -13.29
N ASN A 59 0.49 11.11 -14.27
CA ASN A 59 1.46 11.56 -15.28
C ASN A 59 1.83 13.04 -15.17
N LYS A 60 1.41 13.70 -14.09
CA LYS A 60 1.77 15.08 -13.76
C LYS A 60 2.67 15.09 -12.51
N SER A 61 3.15 16.28 -12.12
CA SER A 61 3.85 16.46 -10.86
C SER A 61 3.02 15.96 -9.66
N VAL A 62 3.69 15.43 -8.65
CA VAL A 62 3.05 15.10 -7.36
C VAL A 62 2.54 16.34 -6.62
N LYS A 63 3.00 17.54 -7.01
CA LYS A 63 2.53 18.83 -6.51
C LYS A 63 1.31 19.38 -7.27
N ASP A 64 0.79 18.65 -8.27
CA ASP A 64 -0.43 19.06 -8.99
C ASP A 64 -1.59 19.20 -7.99
N PRO A 65 -2.38 20.31 -8.08
CA PRO A 65 -3.45 20.58 -7.12
C PRO A 65 -4.51 19.49 -7.00
N ASP A 66 -4.81 18.75 -8.09
CA ASP A 66 -5.82 17.69 -8.08
C ASP A 66 -5.36 16.52 -7.23
N LEU A 67 -4.08 16.11 -7.36
CA LEU A 67 -3.50 15.04 -6.53
C LEU A 67 -3.37 15.48 -5.07
N GLN A 68 -2.83 16.68 -4.84
CA GLN A 68 -2.68 17.23 -3.49
C GLN A 68 -4.03 17.30 -2.76
N LYS A 69 -5.09 17.72 -3.48
CA LYS A 69 -6.44 17.74 -2.93
C LYS A 69 -6.92 16.32 -2.59
N ALA A 70 -6.76 15.35 -3.49
CA ALA A 70 -7.18 13.97 -3.26
C ALA A 70 -6.47 13.37 -2.04
N ILE A 71 -5.17 13.63 -1.85
CA ILE A 71 -4.41 13.18 -0.68
C ILE A 71 -4.97 13.84 0.59
N LYS A 72 -5.15 15.16 0.61
CA LYS A 72 -5.70 15.87 1.77
C LYS A 72 -7.11 15.42 2.15
N ASP A 73 -7.95 15.12 1.18
CA ASP A 73 -9.31 14.63 1.43
C ASP A 73 -9.33 13.24 2.09
N VAL A 74 -8.20 12.51 2.05
CA VAL A 74 -8.03 11.20 2.69
C VAL A 74 -7.26 11.33 3.99
N GLU A 75 -6.03 11.85 3.94
CA GLU A 75 -5.12 12.02 5.08
C GLU A 75 -4.06 13.08 4.74
N GLU A 76 -4.15 14.25 5.37
CA GLU A 76 -3.28 15.40 5.04
C GLU A 76 -1.80 15.11 5.34
N ASP A 77 -1.51 14.35 6.40
CA ASP A 77 -0.14 14.01 6.80
C ASP A 77 0.59 13.15 5.75
N TRP A 78 -0.15 12.53 4.83
CA TRP A 78 0.46 11.78 3.74
C TRP A 78 1.12 12.63 2.67
N LEU A 79 0.88 13.94 2.64
CA LEU A 79 1.48 14.84 1.65
C LEU A 79 3.01 14.79 1.64
N GLU A 80 3.65 14.56 2.79
CA GLU A 80 5.11 14.47 2.90
C GLU A 80 5.70 13.22 2.21
N PHE A 81 4.90 12.15 2.05
CA PHE A 81 5.33 10.91 1.41
C PHE A 81 5.26 10.98 -0.12
N PHE A 82 4.51 11.94 -0.68
CA PHE A 82 4.41 12.15 -2.13
C PHE A 82 5.36 13.27 -2.55
N ASN A 83 6.59 12.92 -2.92
CA ASN A 83 7.61 13.87 -3.32
C ASN A 83 8.24 13.50 -4.68
N GLU A 84 8.85 14.51 -5.36
CA GLU A 84 9.38 14.37 -6.73
C GLU A 84 10.64 13.50 -6.81
N ASP A 85 11.36 13.37 -5.69
CA ASP A 85 12.61 12.60 -5.59
C ASP A 85 12.38 11.12 -5.25
N SER A 86 11.12 10.73 -5.03
CA SER A 86 10.77 9.34 -4.71
C SER A 86 10.90 8.42 -5.93
N GLU A 87 11.43 7.21 -5.71
CA GLU A 87 11.36 6.13 -6.70
C GLU A 87 9.94 5.59 -6.88
N GLU A 88 9.04 5.88 -5.95
CA GLU A 88 7.64 5.49 -6.01
C GLU A 88 6.88 6.29 -7.06
N LYS A 89 5.97 5.61 -7.73
CA LYS A 89 5.07 6.21 -8.70
C LYS A 89 3.64 6.21 -8.16
N VAL A 90 2.92 7.29 -8.39
CA VAL A 90 1.52 7.35 -7.98
C VAL A 90 0.67 6.58 -8.97
N PHE A 91 -0.02 5.55 -8.50
CA PHE A 91 -1.00 4.78 -9.26
C PHE A 91 -2.41 5.14 -8.79
N CYS A 92 -3.30 5.40 -9.73
CA CYS A 92 -4.62 5.96 -9.45
C CYS A 92 -5.76 5.17 -10.11
N ALA A 93 -6.93 5.28 -9.49
CA ALA A 93 -8.22 5.05 -10.13
C ALA A 93 -8.87 6.40 -10.43
N PHE A 94 -9.43 6.54 -11.63
CA PHE A 94 -10.03 7.77 -12.13
C PHE A 94 -11.50 7.59 -12.45
N ASP A 95 -12.31 8.61 -12.13
CA ASP A 95 -13.65 8.81 -12.63
C ASP A 95 -13.62 10.01 -13.59
N GLY A 96 -13.51 9.74 -14.90
CA GLY A 96 -13.16 10.77 -15.88
C GLY A 96 -11.80 11.40 -15.55
N ASN A 97 -11.80 12.69 -15.24
CA ASN A 97 -10.59 13.44 -14.85
C ASN A 97 -10.38 13.54 -13.34
N LYS A 98 -11.26 12.96 -12.53
CA LYS A 98 -11.16 13.04 -11.07
C LYS A 98 -10.42 11.82 -10.52
N ILE A 99 -9.58 12.02 -9.52
CA ILE A 99 -8.94 10.94 -8.77
C ILE A 99 -9.96 10.37 -7.79
N ALA A 100 -10.28 9.09 -7.95
CA ALA A 100 -11.20 8.37 -7.06
C ALA A 100 -10.44 7.61 -5.95
N SER A 101 -9.26 7.08 -6.29
CA SER A 101 -8.37 6.39 -5.35
C SER A 101 -6.94 6.49 -5.84
N PHE A 102 -5.97 6.40 -4.94
CA PHE A 102 -4.54 6.51 -5.24
C PHE A 102 -3.70 5.65 -4.31
N CYS A 103 -2.47 5.34 -4.71
CA CYS A 103 -1.41 4.81 -3.86
C CYS A 103 -0.04 5.23 -4.39
N ALA A 104 0.95 5.27 -3.50
CA ALA A 104 2.36 5.29 -3.86
C ALA A 104 2.80 3.84 -4.13
N LEU A 105 3.31 3.55 -5.32
CA LEU A 105 3.71 2.20 -5.74
C LEU A 105 5.21 2.18 -6.02
N GLY A 106 5.97 1.44 -5.24
CA GLY A 106 7.42 1.41 -5.40
C GLY A 106 8.15 0.32 -4.58
N PRO A 107 9.47 0.30 -4.70
CA PRO A 107 10.31 -0.70 -4.06
C PRO A 107 10.42 -0.47 -2.55
N PHE A 108 10.43 -1.57 -1.79
CA PHE A 108 10.87 -1.61 -0.39
C PHE A 108 12.31 -2.11 -0.24
N GLY A 109 12.85 -2.82 -1.24
CA GLY A 109 14.19 -3.37 -1.22
C GLY A 109 14.27 -4.84 -1.60
N THR A 110 15.23 -5.54 -1.02
CA THR A 110 15.43 -6.98 -1.26
C THR A 110 15.59 -7.74 0.05
N TYR A 111 15.13 -8.99 0.08
CA TYR A 111 15.33 -9.89 1.21
C TYR A 111 15.64 -11.29 0.71
N LYS A 112 16.82 -11.83 1.08
CA LYS A 112 17.28 -13.18 0.66
C LYS A 112 17.19 -13.40 -0.86
N GLY A 113 17.53 -12.35 -1.64
CA GLY A 113 17.51 -12.37 -3.10
C GLY A 113 16.14 -12.10 -3.74
N LEU A 114 15.06 -11.97 -2.97
CA LEU A 114 13.74 -11.63 -3.45
C LEU A 114 13.57 -10.10 -3.53
N LYS A 115 12.99 -9.62 -4.62
CA LYS A 115 12.64 -8.20 -4.82
C LYS A 115 11.28 -7.91 -4.22
N ILE A 116 11.22 -6.88 -3.38
CA ILE A 116 10.03 -6.53 -2.62
C ILE A 116 9.59 -5.11 -2.99
N ALA A 117 8.32 -4.97 -3.33
CA ALA A 117 7.67 -3.70 -3.58
C ALA A 117 6.24 -3.73 -3.01
N GLY A 118 5.57 -2.60 -2.99
CA GLY A 118 4.18 -2.60 -2.53
C GLY A 118 3.49 -1.26 -2.72
N PRO A 119 2.17 -1.23 -2.57
CA PRO A 119 1.42 0.00 -2.47
C PRO A 119 1.50 0.56 -1.05
N GLY A 120 1.93 1.81 -0.94
CA GLY A 120 1.88 2.62 0.28
C GLY A 120 0.85 3.74 0.16
N CYS A 121 0.46 4.37 1.28
CA CYS A 121 -0.50 5.47 1.32
C CYS A 121 -1.74 5.20 0.45
N VAL A 122 -2.36 4.04 0.64
CA VAL A 122 -3.52 3.60 -0.15
C VAL A 122 -4.76 4.36 0.28
N GLY A 123 -5.18 5.33 -0.53
CA GLY A 123 -6.30 6.22 -0.25
C GLY A 123 -7.46 6.07 -1.22
N THR A 124 -8.68 6.20 -0.70
CA THR A 124 -9.88 6.37 -1.51
C THR A 124 -10.60 7.63 -1.04
N VAL A 125 -10.79 8.56 -1.97
CA VAL A 125 -11.48 9.84 -1.70
C VAL A 125 -12.87 9.55 -1.15
N PRO A 126 -13.33 10.27 -0.11
CA PRO A 126 -14.54 9.92 0.65
C PRO A 126 -15.78 9.61 -0.19
N GLU A 127 -16.05 10.39 -1.24
CA GLU A 127 -17.22 10.20 -2.12
C GLU A 127 -17.18 8.89 -2.93
N TYR A 128 -15.99 8.27 -3.07
CA TYR A 128 -15.76 7.02 -3.80
C TYR A 128 -15.62 5.79 -2.91
N ARG A 129 -15.68 5.95 -1.59
CA ARG A 129 -15.57 4.83 -0.64
C ARG A 129 -16.73 3.84 -0.77
N ARG A 130 -16.50 2.59 -0.33
CA ARG A 130 -17.47 1.48 -0.31
C ARG A 130 -18.00 1.04 -1.69
N LYS A 131 -17.32 1.43 -2.78
CA LYS A 131 -17.68 1.07 -4.17
C LYS A 131 -16.70 0.07 -4.80
N GLY A 132 -15.82 -0.57 -4.02
CA GLY A 132 -14.83 -1.53 -4.50
C GLY A 132 -13.59 -0.92 -5.18
N ILE A 133 -13.59 0.40 -5.46
CA ILE A 133 -12.59 1.06 -6.30
C ILE A 133 -11.18 0.94 -5.71
N GLY A 134 -11.00 1.23 -4.41
CA GLY A 134 -9.69 1.14 -3.76
C GLY A 134 -9.11 -0.28 -3.78
N LEU A 135 -9.94 -1.30 -3.50
CA LEU A 135 -9.50 -2.69 -3.52
C LEU A 135 -9.14 -3.14 -4.95
N LYS A 136 -9.93 -2.73 -5.94
CA LYS A 136 -9.63 -3.02 -7.37
C LYS A 136 -8.33 -2.32 -7.80
N MET A 137 -8.10 -1.09 -7.33
CA MET A 137 -6.85 -0.37 -7.58
C MET A 137 -5.65 -1.13 -7.01
N VAL A 138 -5.71 -1.58 -5.74
CA VAL A 138 -4.64 -2.40 -5.14
C VAL A 138 -4.45 -3.71 -5.89
N GLN A 139 -5.53 -4.38 -6.31
CA GLN A 139 -5.45 -5.60 -7.12
C GLN A 139 -4.65 -5.36 -8.41
N LYS A 140 -4.94 -4.27 -9.12
CA LYS A 140 -4.21 -3.89 -10.34
C LYS A 140 -2.76 -3.48 -10.05
N ALA A 141 -2.53 -2.72 -9.00
CA ALA A 141 -1.18 -2.37 -8.55
C ALA A 141 -0.35 -3.64 -8.26
N THR A 142 -0.93 -4.62 -7.58
CA THR A 142 -0.30 -5.91 -7.31
C THR A 142 0.06 -6.67 -8.59
N GLN A 143 -0.84 -6.67 -9.59
CA GLN A 143 -0.55 -7.27 -10.89
C GLN A 143 0.59 -6.55 -11.62
N ILE A 144 0.63 -5.22 -11.57
CA ILE A 144 1.72 -4.41 -12.14
C ILE A 144 3.06 -4.77 -11.51
N LEU A 145 3.13 -4.91 -10.17
CA LEU A 145 4.35 -5.33 -9.48
C LEU A 145 4.84 -6.71 -9.96
N LYS A 146 3.93 -7.66 -10.13
CA LYS A 146 4.25 -8.98 -10.69
C LYS A 146 4.84 -8.86 -12.10
N GLU A 147 4.24 -8.07 -12.97
CA GLU A 147 4.70 -7.84 -14.35
C GLU A 147 6.06 -7.12 -14.41
N GLN A 148 6.36 -6.29 -13.42
CA GLN A 148 7.65 -5.63 -13.24
C GLN A 148 8.75 -6.56 -12.69
N GLY A 149 8.41 -7.81 -12.36
CA GLY A 149 9.36 -8.82 -11.89
C GLY A 149 9.73 -8.70 -10.41
N TYR A 150 8.84 -8.15 -9.59
CA TYR A 150 8.93 -8.29 -8.14
C TYR A 150 8.45 -9.67 -7.70
N ASP A 151 8.98 -10.16 -6.58
CA ASP A 151 8.64 -11.47 -6.03
C ASP A 151 7.56 -11.40 -4.96
N ILE A 152 7.58 -10.31 -4.18
CA ILE A 152 6.70 -10.09 -3.03
C ILE A 152 6.05 -8.72 -3.14
N SER A 153 4.72 -8.68 -2.93
CA SER A 153 4.03 -7.43 -2.61
C SER A 153 3.89 -7.31 -1.10
N TYR A 154 4.27 -6.16 -0.57
CA TYR A 154 4.35 -5.87 0.86
C TYR A 154 3.44 -4.71 1.24
N ILE A 155 2.67 -4.88 2.29
CA ILE A 155 1.85 -3.84 2.91
C ILE A 155 2.44 -3.52 4.26
N HIS A 156 2.89 -2.29 4.43
CA HIS A 156 3.46 -1.76 5.65
C HIS A 156 2.41 -0.99 6.45
N TRP A 157 2.43 -1.18 7.78
CA TRP A 157 1.70 -0.36 8.74
C TRP A 157 0.18 -0.29 8.47
N THR A 158 -0.51 -1.43 8.53
CA THR A 158 -1.95 -1.46 8.26
C THR A 158 -2.76 -1.99 9.43
N THR A 159 -4.00 -1.47 9.56
CA THR A 159 -5.06 -2.05 10.39
C THR A 159 -6.14 -2.73 9.53
N PHE A 160 -6.06 -2.62 8.20
CA PHE A 160 -7.07 -3.11 7.24
C PHE A 160 -6.85 -4.57 6.80
N VAL A 161 -6.48 -5.45 7.71
CA VAL A 161 -6.08 -6.84 7.46
C VAL A 161 -7.10 -7.62 6.64
N LYS A 162 -8.37 -7.57 7.05
CA LYS A 162 -9.45 -8.28 6.35
C LYS A 162 -9.67 -7.76 4.93
N TRP A 163 -9.40 -6.49 4.71
CA TRP A 163 -9.57 -5.84 3.42
C TRP A 163 -8.49 -6.30 2.44
N TYR A 164 -7.22 -6.25 2.83
CA TYR A 164 -6.11 -6.77 2.02
C TYR A 164 -6.14 -8.30 1.89
N GLY A 165 -6.60 -9.01 2.93
CA GLY A 165 -6.77 -10.46 2.92
C GLY A 165 -7.70 -10.97 1.82
N ARG A 166 -8.64 -10.13 1.34
CA ARG A 166 -9.48 -10.47 0.18
C ARG A 166 -8.69 -10.67 -1.12
N LEU A 167 -7.51 -10.07 -1.23
CA LEU A 167 -6.57 -10.24 -2.35
C LEU A 167 -5.55 -11.35 -2.11
N GLY A 168 -5.57 -12.01 -0.93
CA GLY A 168 -4.64 -13.07 -0.57
C GLY A 168 -3.44 -12.62 0.26
N TYR A 169 -3.35 -11.34 0.64
CA TYR A 169 -2.31 -10.89 1.58
C TYR A 169 -2.45 -11.57 2.92
N LYS A 170 -1.30 -11.93 3.52
CA LYS A 170 -1.21 -12.62 4.81
C LYS A 170 -0.35 -11.83 5.77
N THR A 171 -0.79 -11.71 7.01
CA THR A 171 -0.01 -11.10 8.08
C THR A 171 1.23 -11.92 8.39
N ILE A 172 2.35 -11.25 8.52
CA ILE A 172 3.64 -11.84 8.92
C ILE A 172 4.14 -11.30 10.27
N VAL A 173 3.73 -10.08 10.65
CA VAL A 173 4.11 -9.42 11.90
C VAL A 173 2.93 -8.60 12.39
N ARG A 174 2.74 -8.59 13.71
CA ARG A 174 1.87 -7.67 14.43
C ARG A 174 2.73 -6.85 15.39
N TRP A 175 2.46 -5.59 15.49
CA TRP A 175 3.24 -4.70 16.36
C TRP A 175 2.42 -3.51 16.86
N ASN A 176 2.87 -2.90 17.94
CA ASN A 176 2.43 -1.60 18.43
C ASN A 176 3.66 -0.76 18.83
N LYS A 177 3.48 0.40 19.42
CA LYS A 177 4.58 1.27 19.84
C LYS A 177 5.56 0.61 20.84
N GLU A 178 5.12 -0.41 21.58
CA GLU A 178 5.93 -1.14 22.55
C GLU A 178 6.79 -2.25 21.91
N GLY A 179 6.50 -2.63 20.66
CA GLY A 179 7.22 -3.66 19.92
C GLY A 179 6.35 -4.70 19.22
N ILE A 180 6.94 -5.85 18.93
CA ILE A 180 6.23 -6.98 18.31
C ILE A 180 5.22 -7.56 19.29
N VAL A 181 3.99 -7.70 18.82
CA VAL A 181 2.90 -8.38 19.55
C VAL A 181 2.92 -9.86 19.15
N GLU A 182 3.24 -10.72 20.09
CA GLU A 182 3.14 -12.18 19.90
C GLU A 182 1.66 -12.61 19.97
N ASN A 183 1.31 -13.65 19.16
CA ASN A 183 -0.05 -14.20 19.15
C ASN A 183 -0.29 -15.11 20.36
#